data_e2685e177059ab6b70429881a50af203
#
_entry.id   e2685e177059ab6b70429881a50af203
#
_cell.length_a   1.000
_cell.length_b   1.000
_cell.length_c   1.000
_cell.angle_alpha   90.00
_cell.angle_beta   90.00
_cell.angle_gamma   90.00
#
_symmetry.space_group_name_H-M   'P 1'
#
loop_
_entity.id
_entity.type
_entity.pdbx_description
1 polymer ?
#
loop_
_entity_poly.entity_id
_entity_poly.type
_entity_poly.pdbx_seq_one_letter_code
_entity_poly.pdbx_strand_id
1 'polypeptide(L)'
;ILGFLTFISTIATPMFFVVAGYLDGQSRHGTRWQLDKIKSLVIVFLFWVTIYYLWEPYQRGYLIQPWFVFAFVVIYTFHPAVEWLSQRRTLFCGVIVTLLLFSYGYDLLSALYPDVHVLSLSPQYRLWTWLLFYLTGQLFCDPQIAAWIGRKNVVRAAVIAIPFIYLFTWFYERHFFFALFKADRNAFILTGSQIYILIIALVIAANGVRFRRNAEFKESVLAAISKTMTGVYIMHYSVFHLLTALIPVTSLSTKLALIVLTFVTSVLFSLLILSNAVAKKVITL
;
A
#
# COMPACT_ATOMS: atom_id res chain seq x y z
N ILE A 1 2.23 10.15 20.60
CA ILE A 1 2.69 8.76 20.29
C ILE A 1 1.72 8.09 19.32
N LEU A 2 0.40 8.04 19.60
CA LEU A 2 -0.55 7.37 18.70
C LEU A 2 -0.57 7.98 17.29
N GLY A 3 -0.56 9.29 17.15
CA GLY A 3 -0.50 9.94 15.84
C GLY A 3 0.77 9.58 15.05
N PHE A 4 1.89 9.41 15.74
CA PHE A 4 3.14 8.96 15.13
C PHE A 4 3.03 7.50 14.63
N LEU A 5 2.44 6.61 15.41
CA LEU A 5 2.21 5.22 15.00
C LEU A 5 1.19 5.11 13.87
N THR A 6 0.13 5.93 13.90
CA THR A 6 -0.85 6.01 12.81
C THR A 6 -0.17 6.43 11.50
N PHE A 7 0.74 7.40 11.57
CA PHE A 7 1.49 7.83 10.39
C PHE A 7 2.34 6.68 9.78
N ILE A 8 2.94 5.82 10.61
CA ILE A 8 3.64 4.61 10.10
C ILE A 8 2.69 3.72 9.30
N SER A 9 1.44 3.56 9.74
CA SER A 9 0.48 2.68 9.06
C SER A 9 0.05 3.20 7.69
N THR A 10 0.15 4.51 7.43
CA THR A 10 -0.20 5.10 6.12
C THR A 10 0.71 4.65 4.99
N ILE A 11 1.91 4.15 5.30
CA ILE A 11 2.89 3.64 4.34
C ILE A 11 2.42 2.31 3.73
N ALA A 12 1.58 1.54 4.43
CA ALA A 12 1.24 0.18 4.05
C ALA A 12 0.57 0.09 2.67
N THR A 13 -0.44 0.91 2.41
CA THR A 13 -1.20 0.84 1.16
C THR A 13 -0.36 1.25 -0.07
N PRO A 14 0.33 2.40 -0.09
CA PRO A 14 1.21 2.75 -1.20
C PRO A 14 2.34 1.73 -1.41
N MET A 15 2.91 1.18 -0.33
CA MET A 15 3.93 0.13 -0.43
C MET A 15 3.38 -1.12 -1.11
N PHE A 16 2.12 -1.47 -0.84
CA PHE A 16 1.47 -2.60 -1.49
C PHE A 16 1.39 -2.43 -3.01
N PHE A 17 1.04 -1.22 -3.50
CA PHE A 17 1.05 -0.93 -4.94
C PHE A 17 2.45 -0.96 -5.55
N VAL A 18 3.47 -0.44 -4.86
CA VAL A 18 4.85 -0.51 -5.33
C VAL A 18 5.34 -1.95 -5.42
N VAL A 19 5.06 -2.76 -4.39
CA VAL A 19 5.46 -4.18 -4.38
C VAL A 19 4.73 -4.95 -5.48
N ALA A 20 3.43 -4.73 -5.69
CA ALA A 20 2.68 -5.35 -6.76
C ALA A 20 3.27 -4.98 -8.14
N GLY A 21 3.52 -3.69 -8.38
CA GLY A 21 4.15 -3.24 -9.62
C GLY A 21 5.54 -3.84 -9.84
N TYR A 22 6.34 -3.97 -8.77
CA TYR A 22 7.64 -4.63 -8.83
C TYR A 22 7.54 -6.12 -9.18
N LEU A 23 6.63 -6.84 -8.55
CA LEU A 23 6.44 -8.27 -8.82
C LEU A 23 5.94 -8.51 -10.26
N ASP A 24 4.98 -7.72 -10.69
CA ASP A 24 4.42 -7.81 -12.04
C ASP A 24 5.43 -7.36 -13.12
N GLY A 25 6.33 -6.43 -12.80
CA GLY A 25 7.38 -5.97 -13.72
C GLY A 25 8.53 -6.94 -13.92
N GLN A 26 8.64 -8.02 -13.15
CA GLN A 26 9.73 -8.99 -13.26
C GLN A 26 9.61 -9.90 -14.49
N SER A 27 8.42 -10.04 -15.06
CA SER A 27 8.15 -10.87 -16.22
C SER A 27 7.13 -10.21 -17.15
N ARG A 28 7.15 -10.61 -18.42
CA ARG A 28 6.12 -10.18 -19.38
C ARG A 28 4.89 -11.05 -19.21
N HIS A 29 3.74 -10.42 -19.25
CA HIS A 29 2.47 -11.08 -19.00
C HIS A 29 1.52 -10.92 -20.20
N GLY A 30 0.95 -12.03 -20.67
CA GLY A 30 -0.05 -12.00 -21.75
C GLY A 30 -1.45 -11.66 -21.23
N THR A 31 -2.37 -11.41 -22.14
CA THR A 31 -3.78 -11.08 -21.86
C THR A 31 -4.48 -12.12 -20.95
N ARG A 32 -4.11 -13.40 -21.08
CA ARG A 32 -4.68 -14.46 -20.22
C ARG A 32 -4.34 -14.24 -18.76
N TRP A 33 -3.09 -13.93 -18.45
CA TRP A 33 -2.66 -13.62 -17.08
C TRP A 33 -3.41 -12.40 -16.51
N GLN A 34 -3.57 -11.34 -17.33
CA GLN A 34 -4.33 -10.15 -16.97
C GLN A 34 -5.77 -10.49 -16.58
N LEU A 35 -6.45 -11.30 -17.39
CA LEU A 35 -7.83 -11.72 -17.12
C LEU A 35 -7.91 -12.61 -15.87
N ASP A 36 -6.94 -13.49 -15.66
CA ASP A 36 -6.87 -14.34 -14.47
C ASP A 36 -6.67 -13.49 -13.19
N LYS A 37 -5.84 -12.46 -13.26
CA LYS A 37 -5.65 -11.49 -12.14
C LYS A 37 -6.93 -10.72 -11.85
N ILE A 38 -7.58 -10.15 -12.86
CA ILE A 38 -8.86 -9.44 -12.70
C ILE A 38 -9.92 -10.38 -12.11
N LYS A 39 -10.02 -11.61 -12.62
CA LYS A 39 -10.95 -12.61 -12.11
C LYS A 39 -10.68 -12.94 -10.63
N SER A 40 -9.42 -13.14 -10.24
CA SER A 40 -9.04 -13.39 -8.84
C SER A 40 -9.43 -12.21 -7.94
N LEU A 41 -9.15 -10.99 -8.36
CA LEU A 41 -9.54 -9.77 -7.64
C LEU A 41 -11.06 -9.67 -7.44
N VAL A 42 -11.83 -9.93 -8.50
CA VAL A 42 -13.29 -9.89 -8.45
C VAL A 42 -13.84 -10.99 -7.52
N ILE A 43 -13.28 -12.21 -7.55
CA ILE A 43 -13.68 -13.29 -6.64
C ILE A 43 -13.42 -12.91 -5.18
N VAL A 44 -12.21 -12.39 -4.88
CA VAL A 44 -11.85 -11.92 -3.54
C VAL A 44 -12.80 -10.82 -3.09
N PHE A 45 -13.04 -9.83 -3.94
CA PHE A 45 -13.96 -8.74 -3.65
C PHE A 45 -15.38 -9.21 -3.35
N LEU A 46 -15.99 -9.97 -4.26
CA LEU A 46 -17.35 -10.44 -4.12
C LEU A 46 -17.52 -11.33 -2.88
N PHE A 47 -16.58 -12.22 -2.63
CA PHE A 47 -16.62 -13.09 -1.45
C PHE A 47 -16.63 -12.25 -0.16
N TRP A 48 -15.67 -11.36 0.02
CA TRP A 48 -15.54 -10.61 1.26
C TRP A 48 -16.64 -9.56 1.43
N VAL A 49 -17.08 -8.89 0.37
CA VAL A 49 -18.24 -8.00 0.43
C VAL A 49 -19.49 -8.75 0.86
N THR A 50 -19.70 -9.98 0.35
CA THR A 50 -20.83 -10.82 0.76
C THR A 50 -20.73 -11.23 2.23
N ILE A 51 -19.55 -11.70 2.69
CA ILE A 51 -19.33 -12.04 4.10
C ILE A 51 -19.60 -10.84 5.01
N TYR A 52 -19.07 -9.68 4.67
CA TYR A 52 -19.27 -8.48 5.48
C TYR A 52 -20.70 -7.97 5.47
N TYR A 53 -21.38 -8.04 4.33
CA TYR A 53 -22.78 -7.67 4.22
C TYR A 53 -23.68 -8.59 5.08
N LEU A 54 -23.39 -9.88 5.13
CA LEU A 54 -24.13 -10.85 5.94
C LEU A 54 -23.83 -10.73 7.43
N TRP A 55 -22.60 -10.33 7.78
CA TRP A 55 -22.16 -10.24 9.18
C TRP A 55 -22.59 -8.92 9.85
N GLU A 56 -22.46 -7.80 9.15
CA GLU A 56 -22.73 -6.46 9.68
C GLU A 56 -23.44 -5.57 8.64
N PRO A 57 -24.75 -5.82 8.36
CA PRO A 57 -25.47 -5.12 7.31
C PRO A 57 -25.58 -3.60 7.54
N TYR A 58 -25.28 -3.10 8.74
CA TYR A 58 -25.44 -1.70 9.11
C TYR A 58 -24.14 -0.93 9.35
N GLN A 59 -22.97 -1.56 9.29
CA GLN A 59 -21.72 -0.82 9.44
C GLN A 59 -21.37 -0.09 8.15
N ARG A 60 -21.72 1.21 8.14
CA ARG A 60 -21.30 2.14 7.09
C ARG A 60 -19.77 2.22 7.08
N GLY A 61 -19.14 1.88 5.97
CA GLY A 61 -17.69 2.02 5.80
C GLY A 61 -16.97 0.73 5.40
N TYR A 62 -17.58 -0.43 5.55
CA TYR A 62 -16.96 -1.69 5.16
C TYR A 62 -16.75 -1.84 3.65
N LEU A 63 -17.66 -1.32 2.82
CA LEU A 63 -17.49 -1.23 1.37
C LEU A 63 -16.32 -0.30 0.96
N ILE A 64 -15.81 0.49 1.91
CA ILE A 64 -14.67 1.39 1.67
C ILE A 64 -13.33 0.61 1.74
N GLN A 65 -13.24 -0.46 2.51
CA GLN A 65 -12.00 -1.24 2.66
C GLN A 65 -11.54 -1.90 1.35
N PRO A 66 -12.40 -2.56 0.54
CA PRO A 66 -12.00 -3.18 -0.72
C PRO A 66 -11.75 -2.21 -1.88
N TRP A 67 -11.73 -0.90 -1.69
CA TRP A 67 -11.46 0.10 -2.74
C TRP A 67 -10.18 -0.20 -3.54
N PHE A 68 -9.17 -0.79 -2.89
CA PHE A 68 -7.91 -1.17 -3.53
C PHE A 68 -8.12 -2.20 -4.64
N VAL A 69 -9.12 -3.08 -4.52
CA VAL A 69 -9.48 -4.03 -5.57
C VAL A 69 -9.93 -3.30 -6.82
N PHE A 70 -10.77 -2.26 -6.66
CA PHE A 70 -11.18 -1.42 -7.77
C PHE A 70 -9.97 -0.76 -8.44
N ALA A 71 -9.05 -0.19 -7.65
CA ALA A 71 -7.84 0.40 -8.19
C ALA A 71 -7.00 -0.62 -8.98
N PHE A 72 -6.83 -1.85 -8.46
CA PHE A 72 -6.11 -2.90 -9.19
C PHE A 72 -6.84 -3.39 -10.44
N VAL A 73 -8.16 -3.53 -10.41
CA VAL A 73 -8.94 -3.89 -11.61
C VAL A 73 -8.71 -2.86 -12.71
N VAL A 74 -8.73 -1.56 -12.37
CA VAL A 74 -8.42 -0.50 -13.35
C VAL A 74 -6.98 -0.61 -13.85
N ILE A 75 -5.99 -0.75 -12.95
CA ILE A 75 -4.58 -0.89 -13.33
C ILE A 75 -4.37 -2.10 -14.24
N TYR A 76 -4.93 -3.26 -13.88
CA TYR A 76 -4.79 -4.45 -14.71
C TYR A 76 -5.55 -4.38 -16.03
N THR A 77 -6.67 -3.65 -16.10
CA THR A 77 -7.34 -3.38 -17.37
C THR A 77 -6.42 -2.63 -18.35
N PHE A 78 -5.62 -1.69 -17.83
CA PHE A 78 -4.64 -0.95 -18.62
C PHE A 78 -3.24 -1.60 -18.67
N HIS A 79 -3.06 -2.79 -18.13
CA HIS A 79 -1.76 -3.46 -18.10
C HIS A 79 -1.07 -3.57 -19.47
N PRO A 80 -1.74 -3.88 -20.60
CA PRO A 80 -1.08 -3.89 -21.91
C PRO A 80 -0.46 -2.55 -22.28
N ALA A 81 -1.11 -1.45 -21.94
CA ALA A 81 -0.58 -0.10 -22.14
C ALA A 81 0.62 0.16 -21.22
N VAL A 82 0.56 -0.32 -19.99
CA VAL A 82 1.66 -0.21 -19.03
C VAL A 82 2.87 -1.02 -19.49
N GLU A 83 2.66 -2.24 -19.98
CA GLU A 83 3.73 -3.08 -20.53
C GLU A 83 4.35 -2.46 -21.80
N TRP A 84 3.54 -1.93 -22.71
CA TRP A 84 4.01 -1.19 -23.87
C TRP A 84 4.84 0.04 -23.47
N LEU A 85 4.39 0.77 -22.44
CA LEU A 85 5.05 1.95 -21.92
C LEU A 85 6.40 1.60 -21.26
N SER A 86 6.47 0.51 -20.50
CA SER A 86 7.68 0.08 -19.77
C SER A 86 8.85 -0.24 -20.71
N GLN A 87 8.55 -0.62 -21.98
CA GLN A 87 9.56 -0.85 -23.01
C GLN A 87 10.19 0.46 -23.52
N ARG A 88 9.61 1.61 -23.22
CA ARG A 88 10.05 2.95 -23.65
C ARG A 88 10.46 3.78 -22.44
N ARG A 89 11.63 3.50 -21.91
CA ARG A 89 12.13 4.04 -20.65
C ARG A 89 11.91 5.55 -20.47
N THR A 90 12.30 6.35 -21.47
CA THR A 90 12.16 7.81 -21.39
C THR A 90 10.71 8.24 -21.23
N LEU A 91 9.82 7.63 -22.02
CA LEU A 91 8.38 7.90 -21.93
C LEU A 91 7.82 7.40 -20.60
N PHE A 92 8.25 6.23 -20.15
CA PHE A 92 7.85 5.65 -18.87
C PHE A 92 8.22 6.55 -17.68
N CYS A 93 9.48 7.01 -17.64
CA CYS A 93 9.91 7.98 -16.63
C CYS A 93 9.14 9.30 -16.74
N GLY A 94 8.88 9.77 -17.98
CA GLY A 94 8.08 10.97 -18.21
C GLY A 94 6.67 10.87 -17.64
N VAL A 95 6.01 9.71 -17.85
CA VAL A 95 4.67 9.45 -17.28
C VAL A 95 4.71 9.42 -15.74
N ILE A 96 5.71 8.78 -15.14
CA ILE A 96 5.87 8.75 -13.68
C ILE A 96 6.05 10.17 -13.12
N VAL A 97 6.93 10.97 -13.74
CA VAL A 97 7.15 12.36 -13.33
C VAL A 97 5.86 13.19 -13.48
N THR A 98 5.15 13.03 -14.59
CA THR A 98 3.88 13.73 -14.83
C THR A 98 2.83 13.36 -13.77
N LEU A 99 2.67 12.07 -13.47
CA LEU A 99 1.76 11.60 -12.43
C LEU A 99 2.17 12.11 -11.04
N LEU A 100 3.46 12.19 -10.77
CA LEU A 100 3.98 12.72 -9.51
C LEU A 100 3.65 14.21 -9.37
N LEU A 101 3.97 15.00 -10.39
CA LEU A 101 3.67 16.44 -10.40
C LEU A 101 2.16 16.70 -10.33
N PHE A 102 1.36 15.90 -11.04
CA PHE A 102 -0.09 15.98 -10.98
C PHE A 102 -0.62 15.64 -9.59
N SER A 103 -0.10 14.58 -8.94
CA SER A 103 -0.49 14.20 -7.59
C SER A 103 -0.18 15.28 -6.57
N TYR A 104 1.03 15.84 -6.60
CA TYR A 104 1.41 16.96 -5.72
C TYR A 104 0.60 18.22 -6.01
N GLY A 105 0.40 18.55 -7.28
CA GLY A 105 -0.41 19.70 -7.69
C GLY A 105 -1.87 19.57 -7.23
N TYR A 106 -2.44 18.39 -7.41
CA TYR A 106 -3.80 18.09 -6.96
C TYR A 106 -3.93 18.20 -5.44
N ASP A 107 -3.00 17.62 -4.69
CA ASP A 107 -2.98 17.69 -3.22
C ASP A 107 -2.86 19.14 -2.74
N LEU A 108 -1.99 19.91 -3.37
CA LEU A 108 -1.83 21.34 -3.06
C LEU A 108 -3.11 22.14 -3.36
N LEU A 109 -3.73 21.92 -4.53
CA LEU A 109 -4.98 22.59 -4.89
C LEU A 109 -6.14 22.17 -3.99
N SER A 110 -6.23 20.91 -3.61
CA SER A 110 -7.22 20.41 -2.65
C SER A 110 -7.11 21.10 -1.29
N ALA A 111 -5.90 21.42 -0.89
CA ALA A 111 -5.64 22.12 0.36
C ALA A 111 -5.97 23.61 0.29
N LEU A 112 -5.64 24.25 -0.84
CA LEU A 112 -5.91 25.68 -1.06
C LEU A 112 -7.39 25.98 -1.26
N TYR A 113 -8.12 25.04 -1.88
CA TYR A 113 -9.53 25.21 -2.26
C TYR A 113 -10.39 24.05 -1.75
N PRO A 114 -10.55 23.88 -0.42
CA PRO A 114 -11.24 22.73 0.18
C PRO A 114 -12.74 22.66 -0.20
N ASP A 115 -13.35 23.80 -0.55
CA ASP A 115 -14.77 23.89 -0.87
C ASP A 115 -15.08 23.52 -2.32
N VAL A 116 -14.07 23.29 -3.16
CA VAL A 116 -14.27 22.89 -4.55
C VAL A 116 -14.48 21.39 -4.62
N HIS A 117 -15.71 20.97 -4.92
CA HIS A 117 -16.10 19.55 -4.94
C HIS A 117 -15.19 18.65 -5.80
N VAL A 118 -14.71 19.13 -6.95
CA VAL A 118 -13.80 18.36 -7.82
C VAL A 118 -12.47 18.07 -7.13
N LEU A 119 -12.02 18.96 -6.23
CA LEU A 119 -10.78 18.81 -5.46
C LEU A 119 -10.99 18.05 -4.15
N SER A 120 -12.23 17.75 -3.77
CA SER A 120 -12.57 17.02 -2.54
C SER A 120 -12.68 15.51 -2.74
N LEU A 121 -12.17 14.98 -3.86
CA LEU A 121 -12.20 13.55 -4.14
C LEU A 121 -11.46 12.77 -3.04
N SER A 122 -12.18 11.80 -2.48
CA SER A 122 -11.62 10.95 -1.43
C SER A 122 -10.35 10.24 -1.92
N PRO A 123 -9.32 10.18 -1.08
CA PRO A 123 -8.01 9.60 -1.42
C PRO A 123 -8.07 8.24 -2.11
N GLN A 124 -8.94 7.38 -1.64
CA GLN A 124 -9.10 6.04 -2.18
C GLN A 124 -9.41 6.02 -3.67
N TYR A 125 -10.10 7.05 -4.16
CA TYR A 125 -10.51 7.16 -5.56
C TYR A 125 -9.53 7.93 -6.45
N ARG A 126 -8.40 8.39 -5.90
CA ARG A 126 -7.33 9.05 -6.67
C ARG A 126 -6.47 8.03 -7.40
N LEU A 127 -7.04 7.40 -8.41
CA LEU A 127 -6.44 6.27 -9.14
C LEU A 127 -5.06 6.59 -9.73
N TRP A 128 -4.83 7.85 -10.10
CA TRP A 128 -3.52 8.30 -10.59
C TRP A 128 -2.41 8.17 -9.56
N THR A 129 -2.70 8.36 -8.28
CA THR A 129 -1.72 8.18 -7.21
C THR A 129 -1.37 6.70 -7.03
N TRP A 130 -2.35 5.82 -7.10
CA TRP A 130 -2.12 4.37 -7.02
C TRP A 130 -1.40 3.85 -8.26
N LEU A 131 -1.75 4.36 -9.43
CA LEU A 131 -1.02 4.08 -10.67
C LEU A 131 0.43 4.56 -10.57
N LEU A 132 0.69 5.76 -10.03
CA LEU A 132 2.04 6.26 -9.79
C LEU A 132 2.89 5.28 -8.97
N PHE A 133 2.36 4.79 -7.84
CA PHE A 133 3.07 3.83 -7.00
C PHE A 133 3.32 2.51 -7.71
N TYR A 134 2.33 2.00 -8.44
CA TYR A 134 2.45 0.78 -9.22
C TYR A 134 3.51 0.89 -10.33
N LEU A 135 3.47 1.97 -11.12
CA LEU A 135 4.48 2.23 -12.16
C LEU A 135 5.89 2.41 -11.57
N THR A 136 5.99 3.04 -10.41
CA THR A 136 7.27 3.17 -9.70
C THR A 136 7.83 1.80 -9.31
N GLY A 137 6.97 0.89 -8.87
CA GLY A 137 7.36 -0.50 -8.61
C GLY A 137 7.92 -1.18 -9.86
N GLN A 138 7.24 -1.03 -10.99
CA GLN A 138 7.74 -1.56 -12.27
C GLN A 138 9.05 -0.91 -12.73
N LEU A 139 9.22 0.40 -12.49
CA LEU A 139 10.46 1.10 -12.82
C LEU A 139 11.67 0.48 -12.12
N PHE A 140 11.50 -0.04 -10.90
CA PHE A 140 12.57 -0.72 -10.18
C PHE A 140 13.01 -2.04 -10.81
N CYS A 141 12.25 -2.58 -11.78
CA CYS A 141 12.64 -3.73 -12.58
C CYS A 141 13.57 -3.35 -13.78
N ASP A 142 13.65 -2.05 -14.13
CA ASP A 142 14.60 -1.60 -15.16
C ASP A 142 16.04 -1.93 -14.74
N PRO A 143 16.85 -2.64 -15.56
CA PRO A 143 18.18 -3.10 -15.16
C PRO A 143 19.13 -1.97 -14.73
N GLN A 144 19.01 -0.79 -15.33
CA GLN A 144 19.88 0.35 -14.99
C GLN A 144 19.44 0.98 -13.66
N ILE A 145 18.14 1.09 -13.42
CA ILE A 145 17.58 1.59 -12.16
C ILE A 145 17.89 0.60 -11.04
N ALA A 146 17.64 -0.70 -11.26
CA ALA A 146 17.95 -1.77 -10.32
C ALA A 146 19.44 -1.77 -9.93
N ALA A 147 20.34 -1.63 -10.90
CA ALA A 147 21.77 -1.51 -10.66
C ALA A 147 22.13 -0.25 -9.88
N TRP A 148 21.45 0.87 -10.12
CA TRP A 148 21.68 2.12 -9.39
C TRP A 148 21.19 2.04 -7.95
N ILE A 149 19.96 1.62 -7.70
CA ILE A 149 19.39 1.49 -6.35
C ILE A 149 20.10 0.42 -5.51
N GLY A 150 20.71 -0.59 -6.15
CA GLY A 150 21.50 -1.63 -5.49
C GLY A 150 22.91 -1.19 -5.06
N ARG A 151 23.37 0.04 -5.44
CA ARG A 151 24.69 0.53 -5.02
C ARG A 151 24.75 0.75 -3.52
N LYS A 152 25.81 0.26 -2.87
CA LYS A 152 25.99 0.36 -1.41
C LYS A 152 25.82 1.78 -0.87
N ASN A 153 26.30 2.77 -1.61
CA ASN A 153 26.22 4.18 -1.19
C ASN A 153 24.78 4.69 -1.27
N VAL A 154 24.00 4.30 -2.30
CA VAL A 154 22.60 4.66 -2.46
C VAL A 154 21.75 4.03 -1.36
N VAL A 155 21.97 2.72 -1.10
CA VAL A 155 21.30 2.01 0.00
C VAL A 155 21.62 2.65 1.35
N ARG A 156 22.90 2.94 1.61
CA ARG A 156 23.32 3.58 2.87
C ARG A 156 22.69 4.97 3.02
N ALA A 157 22.70 5.78 1.95
CA ALA A 157 22.07 7.09 1.95
C ALA A 157 20.56 6.98 2.22
N ALA A 158 19.87 6.02 1.59
CA ALA A 158 18.44 5.79 1.83
C ALA A 158 18.17 5.41 3.30
N VAL A 159 18.94 4.47 3.87
CA VAL A 159 18.79 4.06 5.28
C VAL A 159 18.97 5.25 6.23
N ILE A 160 19.98 6.09 5.99
CA ILE A 160 20.23 7.29 6.80
C ILE A 160 19.11 8.31 6.60
N ALA A 161 18.61 8.49 5.38
CA ALA A 161 17.59 9.48 5.05
C ALA A 161 16.20 9.13 5.61
N ILE A 162 15.85 7.83 5.77
CA ILE A 162 14.52 7.40 6.22
C ILE A 162 14.04 8.12 7.49
N PRO A 163 14.78 8.16 8.61
CA PRO A 163 14.29 8.82 9.81
C PRO A 163 14.10 10.32 9.62
N PHE A 164 14.94 10.97 8.82
CA PHE A 164 14.81 12.40 8.52
C PHE A 164 13.61 12.70 7.62
N ILE A 165 13.43 11.91 6.55
CA ILE A 165 12.26 12.04 5.65
C ILE A 165 10.98 11.77 6.43
N TYR A 166 10.98 10.73 7.29
CA TYR A 166 9.83 10.41 8.13
C TYR A 166 9.47 11.54 9.08
N LEU A 167 10.44 12.05 9.84
CA LEU A 167 10.23 13.15 10.78
C LEU A 167 9.85 14.45 10.06
N PHE A 168 10.49 14.75 8.92
CA PHE A 168 10.15 15.91 8.11
C PHE A 168 8.73 15.83 7.60
N THR A 169 8.31 14.67 7.02
CA THR A 169 6.97 14.51 6.47
C THR A 169 5.93 14.60 7.58
N TRP A 170 6.18 13.95 8.72
CA TRP A 170 5.29 14.02 9.88
C TRP A 170 5.15 15.44 10.44
N PHE A 171 6.28 16.17 10.57
CA PHE A 171 6.32 17.55 11.04
C PHE A 171 5.65 18.50 10.04
N TYR A 172 5.97 18.35 8.76
CA TYR A 172 5.38 19.12 7.67
C TYR A 172 3.85 19.02 7.69
N GLU A 173 3.30 17.81 7.76
CA GLU A 173 1.87 17.63 7.76
C GLU A 173 1.19 18.17 9.02
N ARG A 174 1.81 17.98 10.17
CA ARG A 174 1.19 18.35 11.44
C ARG A 174 1.26 19.84 11.76
N HIS A 175 2.29 20.51 11.30
CA HIS A 175 2.55 21.90 11.68
C HIS A 175 2.52 22.85 10.50
N PHE A 176 3.24 22.55 9.44
CA PHE A 176 3.36 23.46 8.31
C PHE A 176 2.09 23.49 7.46
N PHE A 177 1.62 22.35 7.07
CA PHE A 177 0.46 22.25 6.20
C PHE A 177 -0.79 22.79 6.89
N PHE A 178 -1.01 22.41 8.13
CA PHE A 178 -2.13 22.90 8.93
C PHE A 178 -2.04 24.43 9.16
N ALA A 179 -0.85 24.94 9.48
CA ALA A 179 -0.64 26.39 9.70
C ALA A 179 -0.80 27.22 8.42
N LEU A 180 -0.28 26.72 7.29
CA LEU A 180 -0.31 27.44 6.02
C LEU A 180 -1.70 27.44 5.37
N PHE A 181 -2.40 26.32 5.41
CA PHE A 181 -3.63 26.11 4.64
C PHE A 181 -4.88 26.05 5.51
N LYS A 182 -4.75 26.11 6.85
CA LYS A 182 -5.85 25.97 7.82
C LYS A 182 -6.74 24.77 7.52
N ALA A 183 -6.19 23.76 6.87
CA ALA A 183 -6.92 22.59 6.42
C ALA A 183 -7.12 21.63 7.60
N ASP A 184 -8.35 21.53 8.05
CA ASP A 184 -8.74 20.66 9.17
C ASP A 184 -8.75 19.15 8.78
N ARG A 185 -8.30 18.81 7.58
CA ARG A 185 -8.41 17.46 7.04
C ARG A 185 -7.06 16.81 6.79
N ASN A 186 -6.88 15.63 7.39
CA ASN A 186 -5.78 14.69 7.14
C ASN A 186 -5.78 14.08 5.71
N ALA A 187 -6.43 14.71 4.75
CA ALA A 187 -6.53 14.20 3.37
C ALA A 187 -5.15 14.01 2.73
N PHE A 188 -4.21 14.83 3.12
CA PHE A 188 -2.85 14.82 2.63
C PHE A 188 -2.05 13.62 3.16
N ILE A 189 -2.17 13.29 4.45
CA ILE A 189 -1.49 12.16 5.10
C ILE A 189 -1.91 10.83 4.50
N LEU A 190 -3.17 10.68 4.18
CA LEU A 190 -3.75 9.41 3.74
C LEU A 190 -3.52 9.12 2.26
N THR A 191 -3.18 10.12 1.44
CA THR A 191 -3.11 9.98 -0.01
C THR A 191 -1.76 9.96 -0.62
N GLY A 192 -0.79 10.20 0.17
CA GLY A 192 0.49 9.67 -0.07
C GLY A 192 1.37 10.21 -1.17
N SER A 193 1.07 11.34 -1.80
CA SER A 193 2.13 11.92 -2.64
C SER A 193 3.32 12.36 -1.78
N GLN A 194 3.11 12.88 -0.57
CA GLN A 194 4.19 13.24 0.35
C GLN A 194 5.01 12.06 0.86
N ILE A 195 4.36 10.93 1.10
CA ILE A 195 5.07 9.74 1.54
C ILE A 195 5.79 9.03 0.38
N TYR A 196 5.63 9.52 -0.86
CA TYR A 196 6.27 8.94 -2.03
C TYR A 196 7.77 8.79 -1.86
N ILE A 197 8.45 9.86 -1.44
CA ILE A 197 9.91 9.84 -1.21
C ILE A 197 10.29 8.85 -0.09
N LEU A 198 9.48 8.79 0.97
CA LEU A 198 9.69 7.85 2.07
C LEU A 198 9.59 6.40 1.59
N ILE A 199 8.58 6.09 0.77
CA ILE A 199 8.38 4.75 0.22
C ILE A 199 9.53 4.36 -0.68
N ILE A 200 9.98 5.25 -1.56
CA ILE A 200 11.17 4.98 -2.41
C ILE A 200 12.39 4.70 -1.54
N ALA A 201 12.63 5.50 -0.51
CA ALA A 201 13.75 5.29 0.40
C ALA A 201 13.65 3.93 1.13
N LEU A 202 12.46 3.54 1.57
CA LEU A 202 12.20 2.24 2.20
C LEU A 202 12.45 1.07 1.24
N VAL A 203 12.00 1.17 -0.02
CA VAL A 203 12.24 0.14 -1.03
C VAL A 203 13.72 0.01 -1.36
N ILE A 204 14.43 1.13 -1.51
CA ILE A 204 15.89 1.13 -1.73
C ILE A 204 16.61 0.50 -0.54
N ALA A 205 16.23 0.86 0.68
CA ALA A 205 16.82 0.29 1.89
C ALA A 205 16.56 -1.22 1.98
N ALA A 206 15.33 -1.66 1.71
CA ALA A 206 14.96 -3.09 1.70
C ALA A 206 15.74 -3.89 0.66
N ASN A 207 15.97 -3.33 -0.53
CA ASN A 207 16.77 -3.95 -1.59
C ASN A 207 18.25 -4.17 -1.17
N GLY A 208 18.74 -3.37 -0.23
CA GLY A 208 20.10 -3.51 0.35
C GLY A 208 20.21 -4.53 1.46
N VAL A 209 19.10 -5.03 2.00
CA VAL A 209 19.10 -6.02 3.08
C VAL A 209 19.48 -7.38 2.51
N ARG A 210 20.77 -7.72 2.62
CA ARG A 210 21.24 -9.09 2.38
C ARG A 210 21.14 -9.87 3.68
N PHE A 211 20.25 -10.83 3.74
CA PHE A 211 20.18 -11.75 4.89
C PHE A 211 21.49 -12.54 4.99
N ARG A 212 22.24 -12.32 6.07
CA ARG A 212 23.45 -13.10 6.37
C ARG A 212 23.06 -14.51 6.83
N ARG A 213 23.81 -15.50 6.43
CA ARG A 213 24.03 -16.92 6.77
C ARG A 213 22.96 -17.74 7.58
N ASN A 214 21.90 -17.18 8.09
CA ASN A 214 20.69 -17.89 8.54
C ASN A 214 19.52 -17.57 7.61
N ALA A 215 19.82 -17.42 6.33
CA ALA A 215 18.92 -16.93 5.31
C ALA A 215 17.71 -17.84 5.12
N GLU A 216 17.95 -19.15 5.05
CA GLU A 216 16.88 -20.11 4.71
C GLU A 216 15.69 -20.09 5.67
N PHE A 217 15.96 -20.07 6.99
CA PHE A 217 14.87 -20.00 7.98
C PHE A 217 14.15 -18.65 7.92
N LYS A 218 14.89 -17.53 7.83
CA LYS A 218 14.30 -16.19 7.76
C LYS A 218 13.54 -15.97 6.45
N GLU A 219 14.09 -16.46 5.34
CA GLU A 219 13.42 -16.40 4.04
C GLU A 219 12.14 -17.23 4.03
N SER A 220 12.13 -18.42 4.63
CA SER A 220 10.94 -19.26 4.73
C SER A 220 9.83 -18.60 5.58
N VAL A 221 10.20 -18.01 6.72
CA VAL A 221 9.24 -17.29 7.59
C VAL A 221 8.70 -16.04 6.91
N LEU A 222 9.58 -15.23 6.30
CA LEU A 222 9.15 -14.04 5.57
C LEU A 222 8.27 -14.40 4.36
N ALA A 223 8.61 -15.45 3.62
CA ALA A 223 7.80 -15.93 2.51
C ALA A 223 6.43 -16.46 3.00
N ALA A 224 6.38 -17.14 4.14
CA ALA A 224 5.12 -17.57 4.73
C ALA A 224 4.26 -16.37 5.15
N ILE A 225 4.84 -15.38 5.83
CA ILE A 225 4.14 -14.16 6.24
C ILE A 225 3.69 -13.36 5.02
N SER A 226 4.54 -13.20 3.99
CA SER A 226 4.18 -12.43 2.80
C SER A 226 2.94 -12.99 2.08
N LYS A 227 2.80 -14.30 2.02
CA LYS A 227 1.62 -14.97 1.44
C LYS A 227 0.33 -14.67 2.21
N THR A 228 0.43 -14.32 3.50
CA THR A 228 -0.75 -14.02 4.33
C THR A 228 -1.18 -12.55 4.24
N MET A 229 -0.36 -11.65 3.68
CA MET A 229 -0.57 -10.22 3.78
C MET A 229 -1.90 -9.74 3.17
N THR A 230 -2.33 -10.33 2.07
CA THR A 230 -3.65 -10.02 1.49
C THR A 230 -4.78 -10.38 2.45
N GLY A 231 -4.73 -11.57 3.05
CA GLY A 231 -5.70 -12.00 4.05
C GLY A 231 -5.66 -11.11 5.30
N VAL A 232 -4.47 -10.78 5.79
CA VAL A 232 -4.28 -9.84 6.91
C VAL A 232 -4.92 -8.49 6.58
N TYR A 233 -4.64 -7.94 5.39
CA TYR A 233 -5.22 -6.67 4.97
C TYR A 233 -6.75 -6.70 4.94
N ILE A 234 -7.34 -7.77 4.47
CA ILE A 234 -8.79 -7.92 4.40
C ILE A 234 -9.42 -8.08 5.79
N MET A 235 -8.82 -8.92 6.64
CA MET A 235 -9.45 -9.37 7.90
C MET A 235 -9.10 -8.52 9.12
N HIS A 236 -8.00 -7.74 9.10
CA HIS A 236 -7.53 -7.06 10.31
C HIS A 236 -8.56 -6.14 10.97
N TYR A 237 -9.41 -5.52 10.18
CA TYR A 237 -10.46 -4.64 10.71
C TYR A 237 -11.50 -5.43 11.52
N SER A 238 -12.00 -6.55 10.99
CA SER A 238 -12.96 -7.42 11.70
C SER A 238 -12.37 -8.06 12.93
N VAL A 239 -11.11 -8.52 12.81
CA VAL A 239 -10.37 -9.08 13.95
C VAL A 239 -10.18 -8.02 15.03
N PHE A 240 -9.82 -6.79 14.65
CA PHE A 240 -9.69 -5.68 15.60
C PHE A 240 -11.01 -5.39 16.32
N HIS A 241 -12.13 -5.32 15.60
CA HIS A 241 -13.44 -5.11 16.21
C HIS A 241 -13.84 -6.23 17.15
N LEU A 242 -13.61 -7.48 16.77
CA LEU A 242 -13.87 -8.63 17.63
C LEU A 242 -13.05 -8.56 18.92
N LEU A 243 -11.76 -8.25 18.80
CA LEU A 243 -10.87 -8.15 19.95
C LEU A 243 -11.21 -6.96 20.85
N THR A 244 -11.61 -5.82 20.30
CA THR A 244 -12.04 -4.65 21.10
C THR A 244 -13.37 -4.86 21.83
N ALA A 245 -14.24 -5.73 21.31
CA ALA A 245 -15.45 -6.16 22.01
C ALA A 245 -15.14 -7.04 23.23
N LEU A 246 -14.01 -7.76 23.21
CA LEU A 246 -13.60 -8.67 24.29
C LEU A 246 -12.63 -8.01 25.29
N ILE A 247 -11.82 -7.05 24.83
CA ILE A 247 -10.75 -6.43 25.60
C ILE A 247 -10.99 -4.91 25.69
N PRO A 248 -11.27 -4.37 26.87
CA PRO A 248 -11.48 -2.94 27.03
C PRO A 248 -10.21 -2.13 26.75
N VAL A 249 -10.35 -1.09 25.93
CA VAL A 249 -9.25 -0.24 25.46
C VAL A 249 -9.03 0.92 26.45
N THR A 250 -8.37 0.66 27.57
CA THR A 250 -8.23 1.63 28.66
C THR A 250 -6.89 2.35 28.72
N SER A 251 -5.82 1.73 28.19
CA SER A 251 -4.45 2.24 28.29
C SER A 251 -3.69 2.18 26.96
N LEU A 252 -2.54 2.85 26.89
CA LEU A 252 -1.64 2.78 25.73
C LEU A 252 -1.10 1.35 25.55
N SER A 253 -0.75 0.67 26.63
CA SER A 253 -0.28 -0.72 26.58
C SER A 253 -1.34 -1.66 26.01
N THR A 254 -2.60 -1.50 26.43
CA THR A 254 -3.73 -2.27 25.88
C THR A 254 -3.89 -2.02 24.37
N LYS A 255 -3.76 -0.75 23.93
CA LYS A 255 -3.83 -0.41 22.49
C LYS A 255 -2.72 -1.08 21.69
N LEU A 256 -1.48 -1.04 22.19
CA LEU A 256 -0.34 -1.68 21.53
C LEU A 256 -0.49 -3.22 21.50
N ALA A 257 -0.92 -3.81 22.61
CA ALA A 257 -1.20 -5.23 22.65
C ALA A 257 -2.29 -5.65 21.66
N LEU A 258 -3.37 -4.86 21.54
CA LEU A 258 -4.43 -5.11 20.55
C LEU A 258 -3.94 -5.04 19.11
N ILE A 259 -3.05 -4.10 18.78
CA ILE A 259 -2.46 -4.01 17.43
C ILE A 259 -1.69 -5.30 17.12
N VAL A 260 -0.81 -5.72 18.04
CA VAL A 260 -0.03 -6.95 17.87
C VAL A 260 -0.94 -8.17 17.79
N LEU A 261 -1.90 -8.28 18.68
CA LEU A 261 -2.85 -9.40 18.72
C LEU A 261 -3.70 -9.46 17.43
N THR A 262 -4.18 -8.30 16.95
CA THR A 262 -4.89 -8.21 15.68
C THR A 262 -4.05 -8.73 14.52
N PHE A 263 -2.78 -8.30 14.45
CA PHE A 263 -1.87 -8.74 13.40
C PHE A 263 -1.63 -10.25 13.46
N VAL A 264 -1.25 -10.77 14.63
CA VAL A 264 -0.99 -12.22 14.82
C VAL A 264 -2.21 -13.05 14.51
N THR A 265 -3.37 -12.67 15.04
CA THR A 265 -4.63 -13.39 14.79
C THR A 265 -5.01 -13.37 13.31
N SER A 266 -4.85 -12.23 12.63
CA SER A 266 -5.10 -12.13 11.19
C SER A 266 -4.14 -12.99 10.37
N VAL A 267 -2.87 -13.08 10.76
CA VAL A 267 -1.88 -13.99 10.13
C VAL A 267 -2.30 -15.45 10.32
N LEU A 268 -2.68 -15.84 11.53
CA LEU A 268 -3.10 -17.22 11.82
C LEU A 268 -4.35 -17.62 11.03
N PHE A 269 -5.37 -16.75 10.97
CA PHE A 269 -6.55 -16.98 10.12
C PHE A 269 -6.18 -17.06 8.65
N SER A 270 -5.28 -16.20 8.16
CA SER A 270 -4.83 -16.27 6.77
C SER A 270 -4.11 -17.58 6.47
N LEU A 271 -3.25 -18.07 7.36
CA LEU A 271 -2.58 -19.36 7.21
C LEU A 271 -3.59 -20.51 7.19
N LEU A 272 -4.60 -20.46 8.06
CA LEU A 272 -5.68 -21.45 8.07
C LEU A 272 -6.46 -21.46 6.75
N ILE A 273 -6.79 -20.32 6.19
CA ILE A 273 -7.47 -20.22 4.90
C ILE A 273 -6.55 -20.73 3.77
N LEU A 274 -5.25 -20.39 3.80
CA LEU A 274 -4.27 -20.82 2.80
C LEU A 274 -4.04 -22.34 2.81
N SER A 275 -4.26 -23.01 3.94
CA SER A 275 -4.11 -24.48 4.04
C SER A 275 -5.16 -25.25 3.25
N ASN A 276 -6.29 -24.61 2.93
CA ASN A 276 -7.37 -25.23 2.15
C ASN A 276 -7.29 -24.81 0.68
N ALA A 277 -7.23 -25.78 -0.24
CA ALA A 277 -7.06 -25.54 -1.67
C ALA A 277 -8.19 -24.70 -2.32
N VAL A 278 -9.41 -24.79 -1.79
CA VAL A 278 -10.57 -24.00 -2.27
C VAL A 278 -10.57 -22.63 -1.60
N ALA A 279 -10.45 -22.59 -0.28
CA ALA A 279 -10.50 -21.37 0.51
C ALA A 279 -9.36 -20.38 0.18
N LYS A 280 -8.17 -20.86 -0.19
CA LYS A 280 -7.07 -19.96 -0.59
C LYS A 280 -7.43 -18.98 -1.71
N LYS A 281 -8.38 -19.34 -2.60
CA LYS A 281 -8.80 -18.48 -3.72
C LYS A 281 -9.45 -17.18 -3.27
N VAL A 282 -9.91 -17.09 -2.03
CA VAL A 282 -10.55 -15.88 -1.49
C VAL A 282 -9.60 -14.91 -0.79
N ILE A 283 -8.31 -15.26 -0.71
CA ILE A 283 -7.26 -14.38 -0.15
C ILE A 283 -5.99 -14.32 -1.00
N THR A 284 -5.92 -15.05 -2.13
CA THR A 284 -4.77 -14.98 -3.06
C THR A 284 -5.11 -14.10 -4.26
N LEU A 285 -4.21 -13.17 -4.57
CA LEU A 285 -4.30 -12.23 -5.69
C LEU A 285 -3.31 -12.59 -6.81
#